data_4c94eee4e934e312c29e1f4615d42224
#
_entry.id   4c94eee4e934e312c29e1f4615d42224
#
_cell.length_a   1.000
_cell.length_b   1.000
_cell.length_c   1.000
_cell.angle_alpha   90.00
_cell.angle_beta   90.00
_cell.angle_gamma   90.00
#
_symmetry.space_group_name_H-M   'P 1'
#
loop_
_entity.id
_entity.type
_entity.pdbx_description
1 polymer ?
#
loop_
_entity_poly.entity_id
_entity_poly.type
_entity_poly.pdbx_seq_one_letter_code
_entity_poly.pdbx_strand_id
1 'polypeptide(L)'
;MIVLSLFDGMSCGQIAFDKLGIRFDGVNNKYFASEIKKHAIKVTKNNYPNTIHIGDVTKVSYKNGTLYTENGEYEVGEIDYLIGGSPCQDFSVAKLNNVKYGLEGDKSKLFYEYLRLLREINPKYFLLENVRMEEESKKTIR
;
A
#
# COMPACT_ATOMS: atom_id res chain seq x y z
N MET A 1 2.98 -11.72 12.67
CA MET A 1 2.26 -10.55 12.12
C MET A 1 2.57 -10.42 10.63
N ILE A 2 1.55 -10.21 9.85
CA ILE A 2 1.67 -10.01 8.41
C ILE A 2 1.16 -8.62 8.08
N VAL A 3 2.00 -7.81 7.45
CA VAL A 3 1.65 -6.46 7.00
C VAL A 3 1.78 -6.41 5.48
N LEU A 4 0.77 -5.85 4.83
CA LEU A 4 0.83 -5.53 3.41
C LEU A 4 0.77 -4.01 3.27
N SER A 5 1.82 -3.44 2.71
CA SER A 5 1.92 -2.01 2.47
C SER A 5 1.81 -1.73 0.97
N LEU A 6 0.84 -0.93 0.59
CA LEU A 6 0.63 -0.52 -0.79
C LEU A 6 1.17 0.89 -0.99
N PHE A 7 1.80 1.13 -2.13
CA PHE A 7 2.43 2.41 -2.42
C PHE A 7 3.44 2.77 -1.33
N ASP A 8 4.30 1.79 -1.03
CA ASP A 8 5.13 1.80 0.17
C ASP A 8 6.14 2.95 0.25
N GLY A 9 6.59 3.45 -0.88
CA GLY A 9 7.61 4.49 -0.92
C GLY A 9 8.90 4.01 -0.27
N MET A 10 9.40 4.77 0.70
CA MET A 10 10.61 4.44 1.44
C MET A 10 10.33 3.67 2.72
N SER A 11 9.18 3.03 2.80
CA SER A 11 8.77 2.18 3.93
C SER A 11 8.61 2.94 5.26
N CYS A 12 7.95 4.08 5.20
CA CYS A 12 7.64 4.83 6.42
C CYS A 12 6.79 4.02 7.41
N GLY A 13 6.03 3.05 6.91
CA GLY A 13 5.30 2.12 7.76
C GLY A 13 6.22 1.31 8.65
N GLN A 14 7.35 0.84 8.12
CA GLN A 14 8.32 0.09 8.94
C GLN A 14 8.98 0.98 9.99
N ILE A 15 9.21 2.25 9.66
CA ILE A 15 9.73 3.21 10.63
C ILE A 15 8.75 3.36 11.80
N ALA A 16 7.47 3.48 11.50
CA ALA A 16 6.44 3.59 12.52
C ALA A 16 6.37 2.35 13.42
N PHE A 17 6.41 1.16 12.82
CA PHE A 17 6.42 -0.09 13.58
C PHE A 17 7.68 -0.22 14.43
N ASP A 18 8.84 0.17 13.89
CA ASP A 18 10.11 0.11 14.62
C ASP A 18 10.06 0.98 15.89
N LYS A 19 9.43 2.14 15.80
CA LYS A 19 9.23 3.01 16.97
C LYS A 19 8.35 2.39 18.04
N LEU A 20 7.50 1.44 17.65
CA LEU A 20 6.66 0.67 18.56
C LEU A 20 7.35 -0.59 19.06
N GLY A 21 8.60 -0.82 18.68
CA GLY A 21 9.34 -2.00 19.06
C GLY A 21 9.04 -3.22 18.22
N ILE A 22 8.39 -3.06 17.09
CA ILE A 22 8.02 -4.17 16.20
C ILE A 22 8.95 -4.17 15.00
N ARG A 23 9.67 -5.28 14.81
CA ARG A 23 10.58 -5.45 13.69
C ARG A 23 10.15 -6.62 12.83
N PHE A 24 10.42 -6.50 11.54
CA PHE A 24 10.07 -7.52 10.56
C PHE A 24 11.31 -8.33 10.20
N ASP A 25 11.32 -9.58 10.63
CA ASP A 25 12.44 -10.49 10.40
C ASP A 25 12.30 -11.29 9.10
N GLY A 26 11.16 -11.18 8.45
CA GLY A 26 10.88 -11.92 7.21
C GLY A 26 10.49 -13.37 7.45
N VAL A 27 10.36 -13.78 8.69
CA VAL A 27 9.97 -15.15 9.07
C VAL A 27 8.72 -15.14 9.92
N ASN A 28 8.81 -14.59 11.14
CA ASN A 28 7.66 -14.52 12.05
C ASN A 28 6.82 -13.27 11.79
N ASN A 29 7.49 -12.14 11.55
CA ASN A 29 6.86 -10.89 11.19
C ASN A 29 7.27 -10.56 9.76
N LYS A 30 6.31 -10.49 8.85
CA LYS A 30 6.57 -10.26 7.44
C LYS A 30 5.94 -8.95 6.98
N TYR A 31 6.73 -8.18 6.26
CA TYR A 31 6.29 -6.92 5.67
C TYR A 31 6.40 -7.02 4.15
N PHE A 32 5.24 -7.04 3.51
CA PHE A 32 5.14 -7.07 2.05
C PHE A 32 4.93 -5.66 1.55
N ALA A 33 5.77 -5.24 0.62
CA ALA A 33 5.74 -3.88 0.10
C ALA A 33 5.48 -3.87 -1.40
N SER A 34 4.40 -3.20 -1.79
CA SER A 34 4.10 -2.93 -3.19
C SER A 34 4.59 -1.52 -3.53
N GLU A 35 5.58 -1.43 -4.38
CA GLU A 35 6.16 -0.19 -4.85
C GLU A 35 6.84 -0.43 -6.20
N ILE A 36 6.72 0.51 -7.14
CA ILE A 36 7.31 0.38 -8.47
C ILE A 36 8.49 1.33 -8.70
N LYS A 37 8.63 2.36 -7.88
CA LYS A 37 9.74 3.31 -8.03
C LYS A 37 11.04 2.68 -7.58
N LYS A 38 11.96 2.49 -8.52
CA LYS A 38 13.24 1.81 -8.25
C LYS A 38 14.05 2.49 -7.16
N HIS A 39 14.05 3.82 -7.13
CA HIS A 39 14.77 4.57 -6.12
C HIS A 39 14.22 4.29 -4.71
N ALA A 40 12.91 4.31 -4.57
CA ALA A 40 12.26 4.04 -3.28
C ALA A 40 12.54 2.61 -2.82
N ILE A 41 12.46 1.64 -3.73
CA ILE A 41 12.75 0.23 -3.43
C ILE A 41 14.19 0.09 -2.94
N LYS A 42 15.13 0.78 -3.58
CA LYS A 42 16.55 0.73 -3.21
C LYS A 42 16.78 1.26 -1.80
N VAL A 43 16.13 2.38 -1.44
CA VAL A 43 16.22 2.94 -0.10
C VAL A 43 15.68 1.96 0.93
N THR A 44 14.54 1.36 0.64
CA THR A 44 13.94 0.37 1.54
C THR A 44 14.84 -0.85 1.72
N LYS A 45 15.43 -1.35 0.65
CA LYS A 45 16.36 -2.49 0.74
C LYS A 45 17.56 -2.20 1.62
N ASN A 46 18.06 -0.97 1.57
CA ASN A 46 19.20 -0.57 2.41
C ASN A 46 18.82 -0.48 3.88
N ASN A 47 17.66 0.08 4.17
CA ASN A 47 17.23 0.32 5.56
C ASN A 47 16.53 -0.89 6.18
N TYR A 48 15.80 -1.65 5.37
CA TYR A 48 15.00 -2.78 5.83
C TYR A 48 15.17 -3.96 4.87
N PRO A 49 16.30 -4.67 4.96
CA PRO A 49 16.63 -5.74 4.00
C PRO A 49 15.69 -6.94 4.03
N ASN A 50 14.92 -7.10 5.10
CA ASN A 50 13.96 -8.21 5.21
C ASN A 50 12.61 -7.91 4.58
N THR A 51 12.45 -6.75 3.94
CA THR A 51 11.23 -6.40 3.23
C THR A 51 11.01 -7.32 2.04
N ILE A 52 9.78 -7.81 1.89
CA ILE A 52 9.41 -8.64 0.75
C ILE A 52 8.74 -7.73 -0.29
N HIS A 53 9.46 -7.49 -1.38
CA HIS A 53 8.96 -6.61 -2.45
C HIS A 53 8.08 -7.39 -3.40
N ILE A 54 6.87 -6.89 -3.65
CA ILE A 54 5.88 -7.60 -4.46
C ILE A 54 5.48 -6.87 -5.74
N GLY A 55 6.12 -5.75 -6.04
CA GLY A 55 5.98 -5.09 -7.32
C GLY A 55 4.73 -4.24 -7.48
N ASP A 56 4.11 -4.34 -8.65
CA ASP A 56 2.99 -3.50 -9.05
C ASP A 56 1.71 -3.92 -8.35
N VAL A 57 1.04 -2.99 -7.70
CA VAL A 57 -0.21 -3.23 -6.98
C VAL A 57 -1.33 -3.74 -7.90
N THR A 58 -1.33 -3.34 -9.16
CA THR A 58 -2.37 -3.79 -10.11
C THR A 58 -2.28 -5.28 -10.39
N LYS A 59 -1.15 -5.89 -10.10
CA LYS A 59 -0.90 -7.33 -10.29
C LYS A 59 -0.98 -8.13 -9.01
N VAL A 60 -1.34 -7.47 -7.91
CA VAL A 60 -1.49 -8.13 -6.62
C VAL A 60 -2.94 -8.56 -6.42
N SER A 61 -3.12 -9.79 -5.98
CA SER A 61 -4.44 -10.29 -5.58
C SER A 61 -4.30 -11.20 -4.38
N TYR A 62 -5.40 -11.43 -3.70
CA TYR A 62 -5.42 -12.28 -2.50
C TYR A 62 -6.61 -13.21 -2.57
N LYS A 63 -6.35 -14.50 -2.38
CA LYS A 63 -7.42 -15.51 -2.40
C LYS A 63 -7.03 -16.69 -1.51
N ASN A 64 -7.94 -17.07 -0.63
CA ASN A 64 -7.78 -18.27 0.21
C ASN A 64 -6.45 -18.32 0.98
N GLY A 65 -6.03 -17.18 1.54
CA GLY A 65 -4.82 -17.10 2.33
C GLY A 65 -3.54 -16.99 1.51
N THR A 66 -3.62 -16.86 0.20
CA THR A 66 -2.47 -16.75 -0.69
C THR A 66 -2.45 -15.38 -1.35
N LEU A 67 -1.31 -14.73 -1.29
CA LEU A 67 -1.06 -13.45 -1.93
C LEU A 67 -0.36 -13.71 -3.26
N TYR A 68 -1.01 -13.33 -4.36
CA TYR A 68 -0.49 -13.50 -5.72
C TYR A 68 0.09 -12.18 -6.20
N THR A 69 1.31 -12.24 -6.69
CA THR A 69 2.04 -11.04 -7.13
C THR A 69 2.82 -11.34 -8.41
N GLU A 70 3.33 -10.29 -9.07
CA GLU A 70 4.19 -10.49 -10.23
C GLU A 70 5.54 -11.12 -9.87
N ASN A 71 5.94 -11.06 -8.62
CA ASN A 71 7.19 -11.62 -8.13
C ASN A 71 7.03 -13.03 -7.55
N GLY A 72 5.82 -13.53 -7.45
CA GLY A 72 5.56 -14.87 -6.95
C GLY A 72 4.30 -14.95 -6.10
N GLU A 73 4.09 -16.13 -5.54
CA GLU A 73 2.96 -16.42 -4.68
C GLU A 73 3.45 -16.64 -3.26
N TYR A 74 2.69 -16.11 -2.29
CA TYR A 74 3.05 -16.21 -0.89
C TYR A 74 1.86 -16.68 -0.08
N GLU A 75 2.03 -17.79 0.61
CA GLU A 75 1.03 -18.28 1.54
C GLU A 75 1.17 -17.50 2.85
N VAL A 76 0.28 -16.57 3.07
CA VAL A 76 0.37 -15.67 4.22
C VAL A 76 -0.72 -15.90 5.25
N GLY A 77 -1.75 -16.64 4.87
CA GLY A 77 -2.93 -16.79 5.72
C GLY A 77 -3.62 -15.45 5.90
N GLU A 78 -3.94 -15.11 7.13
CA GLU A 78 -4.61 -13.85 7.44
C GLU A 78 -3.62 -12.70 7.45
N ILE A 79 -4.01 -11.57 6.84
CA ILE A 79 -3.21 -10.36 6.87
C ILE A 79 -3.70 -9.48 8.01
N ASP A 80 -2.78 -9.11 8.89
CA ASP A 80 -3.13 -8.33 10.09
C ASP A 80 -3.33 -6.86 9.77
N TYR A 81 -2.45 -6.28 8.96
CA TYR A 81 -2.51 -4.86 8.61
C TYR A 81 -2.41 -4.67 7.10
N LEU A 82 -3.35 -3.91 6.56
CA LEU A 82 -3.26 -3.37 5.21
C LEU A 82 -3.06 -1.87 5.35
N ILE A 83 -1.88 -1.39 4.97
CA ILE A 83 -1.55 0.02 5.09
C ILE A 83 -1.16 0.58 3.73
N GLY A 84 -1.26 1.88 3.59
CA GLY A 84 -0.80 2.54 2.40
C GLY A 84 -1.49 3.86 2.17
N GLY A 85 -0.88 4.63 1.25
CA GLY A 85 -1.49 5.82 0.74
C GLY A 85 -1.36 5.80 -0.76
N SER A 86 -2.48 5.73 -1.47
CA SER A 86 -2.45 5.77 -2.91
C SER A 86 -1.73 7.04 -3.38
N PRO A 87 -1.11 7.02 -4.57
CA PRO A 87 -0.59 8.25 -5.15
C PRO A 87 -1.71 9.26 -5.28
N CYS A 88 -1.67 10.30 -4.47
CA CYS A 88 -2.78 11.24 -4.34
C CYS A 88 -2.60 12.48 -5.19
N GLN A 89 -1.85 12.39 -6.27
CA GLN A 89 -1.58 13.54 -7.14
C GLN A 89 -2.85 14.14 -7.71
N ASP A 90 -3.85 13.31 -7.98
CA ASP A 90 -5.13 13.77 -8.51
C ASP A 90 -6.04 14.38 -7.46
N PHE A 91 -5.71 14.19 -6.19
CA PHE A 91 -6.42 14.79 -5.07
C PHE A 91 -5.70 16.01 -4.52
N SER A 92 -4.49 16.28 -4.98
CA SER A 92 -3.64 17.34 -4.44
C SER A 92 -4.17 18.71 -4.84
N VAL A 93 -4.13 19.66 -3.90
CA VAL A 93 -4.48 21.06 -4.14
C VAL A 93 -3.56 21.67 -5.19
N ALA A 94 -2.33 21.20 -5.30
CA ALA A 94 -1.38 21.69 -6.29
C ALA A 94 -1.82 21.45 -7.73
N LYS A 95 -2.76 20.56 -7.95
CA LYS A 95 -3.30 20.29 -9.28
C LYS A 95 -4.57 21.04 -9.62
N LEU A 96 -4.95 22.01 -8.81
CA LEU A 96 -6.18 22.76 -9.02
C LEU A 96 -6.23 23.52 -10.34
N ASN A 97 -5.08 23.85 -10.91
CA ASN A 97 -5.03 24.55 -12.20
C ASN A 97 -5.30 23.63 -13.38
N ASN A 98 -5.29 22.35 -13.16
CA ASN A 98 -5.66 21.36 -14.16
C ASN A 98 -7.09 20.93 -13.89
N VAL A 99 -7.71 20.31 -14.86
CA VAL A 99 -9.05 19.76 -14.71
C VAL A 99 -9.08 18.88 -13.45
N LYS A 100 -10.18 18.95 -12.74
CA LYS A 100 -10.37 18.15 -11.54
C LYS A 100 -10.32 16.68 -11.87
N TYR A 101 -9.36 16.02 -11.30
CA TYR A 101 -9.23 14.60 -11.51
C TYR A 101 -9.89 13.78 -10.39
N GLY A 102 -9.64 14.16 -9.14
CA GLY A 102 -10.20 13.41 -8.02
C GLY A 102 -10.10 11.93 -8.24
N LEU A 103 -11.21 11.22 -8.21
CA LEU A 103 -11.26 9.79 -8.46
C LEU A 103 -11.26 9.43 -9.94
N GLU A 104 -11.37 10.39 -10.82
CA GLU A 104 -11.41 10.18 -12.26
C GLU A 104 -10.04 10.21 -12.93
N GLY A 105 -9.01 10.72 -12.25
CA GLY A 105 -7.67 10.81 -12.80
C GLY A 105 -6.96 9.45 -12.83
N ASP A 106 -5.93 9.33 -13.68
CA ASP A 106 -5.17 8.08 -13.82
C ASP A 106 -4.51 7.66 -12.51
N LYS A 107 -3.99 8.61 -11.74
CA LYS A 107 -3.37 8.30 -10.45
C LYS A 107 -4.40 7.88 -9.42
N SER A 108 -5.60 8.44 -9.47
CA SER A 108 -6.66 8.08 -8.52
C SER A 108 -7.22 6.70 -8.78
N LYS A 109 -7.07 6.15 -9.98
CA LYS A 109 -7.45 4.76 -10.26
C LYS A 109 -6.71 3.80 -9.35
N LEU A 110 -5.49 4.12 -8.96
CA LEU A 110 -4.69 3.30 -8.06
C LEU A 110 -5.30 3.27 -6.65
N PHE A 111 -6.03 4.30 -6.27
CA PHE A 111 -6.78 4.29 -5.01
C PHE A 111 -7.81 3.16 -4.99
N TYR A 112 -8.46 2.89 -6.13
CA TYR A 112 -9.41 1.79 -6.23
C TYR A 112 -8.73 0.43 -6.08
N GLU A 113 -7.45 0.33 -6.41
CA GLU A 113 -6.68 -0.88 -6.16
C GLU A 113 -6.55 -1.15 -4.65
N TYR A 114 -6.37 -0.11 -3.85
CA TYR A 114 -6.39 -0.24 -2.40
C TYR A 114 -7.74 -0.76 -1.92
N LEU A 115 -8.84 -0.18 -2.42
CA LEU A 115 -10.18 -0.62 -2.05
C LEU A 115 -10.45 -2.05 -2.47
N ARG A 116 -10.00 -2.43 -3.66
CA ARG A 116 -10.14 -3.80 -4.16
C ARG A 116 -9.45 -4.78 -3.22
N LEU A 117 -8.20 -4.51 -2.88
CA LEU A 117 -7.44 -5.37 -1.99
C LEU A 117 -8.01 -5.38 -0.57
N LEU A 118 -8.51 -4.26 -0.11
CA LEU A 118 -9.16 -4.19 1.20
C LEU A 118 -10.34 -5.15 1.27
N ARG A 119 -11.11 -5.25 0.19
CA ARG A 119 -12.25 -6.18 0.10
C ARG A 119 -11.81 -7.63 -0.03
N GLU A 120 -10.79 -7.88 -0.85
CA GLU A 120 -10.29 -9.24 -1.05
C GLU A 120 -9.66 -9.81 0.21
N ILE A 121 -8.90 -9.00 0.92
CA ILE A 121 -8.10 -9.41 2.07
C ILE A 121 -8.92 -9.44 3.35
N ASN A 122 -9.78 -8.45 3.53
CA ASN A 122 -10.52 -8.24 4.79
C ASN A 122 -9.57 -8.30 6.00
N PRO A 123 -8.58 -7.40 6.07
CA PRO A 123 -7.55 -7.45 7.11
C PRO A 123 -8.12 -7.15 8.48
N LYS A 124 -7.36 -7.51 9.50
CA LYS A 124 -7.72 -7.20 10.89
C LYS A 124 -7.80 -5.69 11.12
N TYR A 125 -6.81 -4.98 10.59
CA TYR A 125 -6.72 -3.51 10.68
C TYR A 125 -6.31 -2.95 9.34
N PHE A 126 -6.72 -1.73 9.05
CA PHE A 126 -6.24 -1.04 7.88
C PHE A 126 -5.98 0.43 8.20
N LEU A 127 -5.03 1.01 7.47
CA LEU A 127 -4.71 2.43 7.54
C LEU A 127 -4.60 2.96 6.13
N LEU A 128 -5.42 3.93 5.80
CA LEU A 128 -5.36 4.62 4.53
C LEU A 128 -4.91 6.05 4.77
N GLU A 129 -3.71 6.37 4.28
CA GLU A 129 -3.20 7.73 4.32
C GLU A 129 -3.52 8.41 3.00
N ASN A 130 -4.01 9.64 3.09
CA ASN A 130 -4.42 10.39 1.92
C ASN A 130 -4.12 11.86 2.09
N VAL A 131 -4.00 12.58 0.95
CA VAL A 131 -3.90 14.02 1.00
C VAL A 131 -5.30 14.63 1.02
N ARG A 132 -5.36 15.95 1.24
CA ARG A 132 -6.62 16.68 1.18
C ARG A 132 -7.29 16.51 -0.19
N MET A 133 -8.58 16.19 -0.20
CA MET A 133 -9.34 15.96 -1.42
C MET A 133 -10.71 16.64 -1.34
N GLU A 134 -11.40 16.68 -2.47
CA GLU A 134 -12.74 17.26 -2.56
C GLU A 134 -13.77 16.38 -1.83
N GLU A 135 -14.89 16.99 -1.47
CA GLU A 135 -15.94 16.30 -0.71
C GLU A 135 -16.53 15.08 -1.43
N GLU A 136 -16.68 15.15 -2.74
CA GLU A 136 -17.19 14.02 -3.50
C GLU A 136 -16.25 12.82 -3.45
N SER A 137 -14.95 13.08 -3.55
CA SER A 137 -13.95 12.03 -3.44
C SER A 137 -13.94 11.43 -2.05
N LYS A 138 -14.12 12.23 -1.02
CA LYS A 138 -14.20 11.76 0.36
C LYS A 138 -15.37 10.82 0.58
N LYS A 139 -16.52 11.12 -0.04
CA LYS A 139 -17.69 10.25 0.07
C LYS A 139 -17.46 8.85 -0.48
N THR A 140 -16.64 8.72 -1.49
CA THR A 140 -16.31 7.42 -2.07
C THR A 140 -15.52 6.56 -1.11
N ILE A 141 -14.69 7.17 -0.25
CA ILE A 141 -13.87 6.45 0.72
C ILE A 141 -14.71 5.89 1.87
N ARG A 142 -15.76 6.61 2.23
CA ARG A 142 -16.68 6.18 3.29
C ARG A 142 -17.56 5.03 2.81
#